data_2ab91233e23cdf9d93ac6b4785f5c0da
#
_entry.id   2ab91233e23cdf9d93ac6b4785f5c0da
#
_cell.length_a   1.000
_cell.length_b   1.000
_cell.length_c   1.000
_cell.angle_alpha   90.00
_cell.angle_beta   90.00
_cell.angle_gamma   90.00
#
_symmetry.space_group_name_H-M   'P 1'
#
loop_
_entity.id
_entity.type
_entity.pdbx_description
1 polymer ?
#
loop_
_entity_poly.entity_id
_entity_poly.type
_entity_poly.pdbx_seq_one_letter_code
_entity_poly.pdbx_strand_id
1 'polypeptide(L)'
;MNRHLLATLFILLTLSPIRALRLEPIKYGDMENSVTRHITESKIIGGNTKTIYEIAPQATIDGNKPYSNAGGSPWANSNVYAKVCGVVKGSSTVSPAQRGGSTVAKCEAKMEHVKALGIVNMDVLVAGTIFLGQLYEPVTSTTGAFSKMEMGIPYTKRPKALVFDYEVVMPAENTRTRSTGFSKKQTLPGRDNAEVYVLLQRRWEDEKGNIYAKRVGTGRERYDRSIAWTRKHELPIHYGDITKKAFYKPWMGLLDGEKAYYARNSKGKLVPVHEIGWDTDDATPTHVLVMASSTCGEAFIGTEGLTLYIDNINFGF
;
A
#
# COMPACT_ATOMS: atom_id res chain seq x y z
N MET A 1 44.40 -11.84 63.83
CA MET A 1 44.28 -12.69 62.59
C MET A 1 42.85 -12.56 62.09
N ASN A 2 42.57 -11.57 61.26
CA ASN A 2 41.23 -11.31 60.67
C ASN A 2 41.17 -11.89 59.28
N ARG A 3 40.33 -12.89 59.08
CA ARG A 3 40.02 -13.49 57.79
C ARG A 3 38.82 -12.75 57.18
N HIS A 4 39.03 -11.91 56.19
CA HIS A 4 37.95 -11.30 55.37
C HIS A 4 37.50 -12.34 54.36
N LEU A 5 36.23 -12.79 54.47
CA LEU A 5 35.54 -13.61 53.48
C LEU A 5 35.00 -12.66 52.42
N LEU A 6 35.60 -12.68 51.19
CA LEU A 6 34.99 -12.04 50.03
C LEU A 6 33.91 -12.98 49.46
N ALA A 7 32.65 -12.57 49.61
CA ALA A 7 31.54 -13.24 48.94
C ALA A 7 31.42 -12.63 47.51
N THR A 8 31.82 -13.41 46.52
CA THR A 8 31.64 -13.05 45.08
C THR A 8 30.20 -13.37 44.68
N LEU A 9 29.38 -12.33 44.52
CA LEU A 9 27.99 -12.42 44.03
C LEU A 9 28.02 -12.68 42.49
N PHE A 10 27.76 -13.89 42.05
CA PHE A 10 27.53 -14.22 40.65
C PHE A 10 26.11 -13.82 40.27
N ILE A 11 25.96 -12.68 39.55
CA ILE A 11 24.71 -12.33 38.90
C ILE A 11 24.58 -13.15 37.62
N LEU A 12 23.78 -14.23 37.67
CA LEU A 12 23.34 -14.93 36.47
C LEU A 12 22.36 -14.00 35.69
N LEU A 13 22.85 -13.31 34.68
CA LEU A 13 22.00 -12.70 33.66
C LEU A 13 21.35 -13.85 32.85
N THR A 14 20.11 -14.17 33.13
CA THR A 14 19.30 -15.04 32.26
C THR A 14 18.96 -14.27 30.99
N LEU A 15 19.78 -14.41 29.97
CA LEU A 15 19.43 -14.01 28.61
C LEU A 15 18.26 -14.89 28.15
N SER A 16 17.04 -14.37 28.27
CA SER A 16 15.90 -14.99 27.60
C SER A 16 16.18 -15.01 26.10
N PRO A 17 16.12 -16.17 25.42
CA PRO A 17 16.35 -16.22 23.98
C PRO A 17 15.30 -15.34 23.29
N ILE A 18 15.74 -14.29 22.60
CA ILE A 18 14.89 -13.53 21.69
C ILE A 18 14.47 -14.51 20.61
N ARG A 19 13.25 -15.01 20.71
CA ARG A 19 12.72 -15.97 19.73
C ARG A 19 12.43 -15.19 18.45
N ALA A 20 13.21 -15.41 17.41
CA ALA A 20 12.97 -14.85 16.09
C ALA A 20 11.54 -15.19 15.62
N LEU A 21 10.89 -14.25 14.96
CA LEU A 21 9.55 -14.45 14.42
C LEU A 21 9.58 -15.57 13.38
N ARG A 22 8.58 -16.45 13.45
CA ARG A 22 8.30 -17.40 12.38
C ARG A 22 7.66 -16.65 11.22
N LEU A 23 8.35 -16.56 10.09
CA LEU A 23 7.85 -15.87 8.90
C LEU A 23 6.92 -16.77 8.10
N GLU A 24 5.81 -16.18 7.64
CA GLU A 24 4.87 -16.77 6.71
C GLU A 24 4.76 -15.84 5.49
N PRO A 25 5.28 -16.26 4.31
CA PRO A 25 5.31 -15.39 3.14
C PRO A 25 3.91 -15.12 2.61
N ILE A 26 3.67 -13.89 2.19
CA ILE A 26 2.51 -13.54 1.37
C ILE A 26 2.83 -13.99 -0.06
N LYS A 27 1.91 -14.71 -0.70
CA LYS A 27 2.12 -15.22 -2.07
C LYS A 27 2.54 -14.05 -2.99
N TYR A 28 3.64 -14.22 -3.75
CA TYR A 28 4.29 -13.19 -4.58
C TYR A 28 4.77 -11.94 -3.82
N GLY A 29 4.87 -12.00 -2.50
CA GLY A 29 5.46 -10.93 -1.69
C GLY A 29 6.98 -10.81 -1.82
N ASP A 30 7.61 -11.75 -2.53
CA ASP A 30 9.01 -11.73 -2.96
C ASP A 30 9.27 -10.89 -4.21
N MET A 31 8.24 -10.33 -4.83
CA MET A 31 8.26 -9.45 -6.01
C MET A 31 9.02 -9.98 -7.24
N GLU A 32 9.44 -11.26 -7.24
CA GLU A 32 10.26 -11.85 -8.32
C GLU A 32 9.47 -12.10 -9.61
N ASN A 33 8.13 -12.09 -9.54
CA ASN A 33 7.28 -12.40 -10.67
C ASN A 33 6.36 -11.23 -11.01
N SER A 34 6.26 -10.92 -12.30
CA SER A 34 5.34 -9.91 -12.80
C SER A 34 4.69 -10.29 -14.12
N VAL A 35 3.44 -9.86 -14.31
CA VAL A 35 2.81 -9.75 -15.63
C VAL A 35 3.26 -8.45 -16.27
N THR A 36 3.71 -8.51 -17.51
CA THR A 36 3.99 -7.33 -18.35
C THR A 36 2.78 -7.06 -19.24
N ARG A 37 2.26 -5.83 -19.22
CA ARG A 37 1.11 -5.41 -20.03
C ARG A 37 1.52 -4.30 -20.99
N HIS A 38 1.08 -4.37 -22.24
CA HIS A 38 1.31 -3.33 -23.22
C HIS A 38 0.00 -2.62 -23.55
N ILE A 39 -0.11 -1.36 -23.14
CA ILE A 39 -1.28 -0.51 -23.37
C ILE A 39 -0.97 0.46 -24.52
N THR A 40 -1.71 0.37 -25.62
CA THR A 40 -1.60 1.32 -26.73
C THR A 40 -2.43 2.56 -26.41
N GLU A 41 -1.77 3.67 -26.17
CA GLU A 41 -2.39 4.96 -25.90
C GLU A 41 -3.10 5.51 -27.15
N SER A 42 -4.12 6.35 -26.95
CA SER A 42 -4.83 6.97 -28.05
C SER A 42 -3.92 7.82 -28.93
N LYS A 43 -4.09 7.75 -30.26
CA LYS A 43 -3.29 8.52 -31.24
C LYS A 43 -3.27 10.03 -30.95
N ILE A 44 -4.37 10.58 -30.44
CA ILE A 44 -4.50 12.00 -30.07
C ILE A 44 -3.55 12.44 -28.94
N ILE A 45 -2.98 11.51 -28.17
CA ILE A 45 -1.97 11.77 -27.15
C ILE A 45 -0.61 11.13 -27.48
N GLY A 46 -0.40 10.80 -28.76
CA GLY A 46 0.89 10.28 -29.28
C GLY A 46 0.86 8.85 -29.76
N GLY A 47 -0.14 8.03 -29.38
CA GLY A 47 -0.29 6.64 -29.87
C GLY A 47 0.80 5.68 -29.39
N ASN A 48 1.55 6.04 -28.34
CA ASN A 48 2.65 5.23 -27.84
C ASN A 48 2.16 3.96 -27.12
N THR A 49 2.97 2.93 -27.14
CA THR A 49 2.74 1.75 -26.29
C THR A 49 3.39 1.97 -24.93
N LYS A 50 2.57 1.95 -23.88
CA LYS A 50 3.01 2.03 -22.49
C LYS A 50 3.12 0.64 -21.90
N THR A 51 4.27 0.32 -21.31
CA THR A 51 4.45 -0.91 -20.55
C THR A 51 4.07 -0.67 -19.10
N ILE A 52 3.21 -1.51 -18.55
CA ILE A 52 2.81 -1.52 -17.15
C ILE A 52 2.96 -2.93 -16.58
N TYR A 53 3.08 -3.05 -15.25
CA TYR A 53 3.41 -4.30 -14.57
C TYR A 53 2.38 -4.62 -13.48
N GLU A 54 2.12 -5.93 -13.29
CA GLU A 54 1.31 -6.43 -12.17
C GLU A 54 2.11 -7.48 -11.40
N ILE A 55 1.95 -7.52 -10.08
CA ILE A 55 2.60 -8.52 -9.21
C ILE A 55 1.77 -9.82 -9.30
N ALA A 56 2.21 -10.76 -10.15
CA ALA A 56 1.46 -11.98 -10.45
C ALA A 56 2.39 -12.98 -11.17
N PRO A 57 1.93 -14.22 -11.45
CA PRO A 57 2.69 -15.16 -12.26
C PRO A 57 3.15 -14.54 -13.57
N GLN A 58 4.38 -14.81 -13.96
CA GLN A 58 4.99 -14.24 -15.16
C GLN A 58 4.15 -14.50 -16.42
N ALA A 59 3.78 -13.44 -17.11
CA ALA A 59 3.02 -13.48 -18.36
C ALA A 59 3.18 -12.15 -19.12
N THR A 60 2.77 -12.15 -20.40
CA THR A 60 2.65 -10.93 -21.20
C THR A 60 1.23 -10.80 -21.72
N ILE A 61 0.65 -9.61 -21.59
CA ILE A 61 -0.71 -9.28 -22.06
C ILE A 61 -0.62 -8.09 -23.00
N ASP A 62 -0.96 -8.30 -24.26
CA ASP A 62 -0.98 -7.26 -25.26
C ASP A 62 -2.39 -6.68 -25.47
N GLY A 63 -2.42 -5.36 -25.71
CA GLY A 63 -3.62 -4.61 -26.03
C GLY A 63 -4.37 -4.06 -24.82
N ASN A 64 -5.36 -3.21 -25.10
CA ASN A 64 -6.11 -2.41 -24.14
C ASN A 64 -7.19 -3.24 -23.46
N LYS A 65 -6.79 -4.22 -22.67
CA LYS A 65 -7.69 -5.13 -21.93
C LYS A 65 -7.63 -4.79 -20.45
N PRO A 66 -8.79 -4.68 -19.76
CA PRO A 66 -8.82 -4.63 -18.31
C PRO A 66 -8.10 -5.84 -17.71
N TYR A 67 -7.32 -5.60 -16.67
CA TYR A 67 -6.65 -6.65 -15.91
C TYR A 67 -7.47 -7.06 -14.69
N SER A 68 -7.41 -8.33 -14.37
CA SER A 68 -7.93 -8.87 -13.12
C SER A 68 -6.89 -9.84 -12.57
N ASN A 69 -6.54 -9.66 -11.30
CA ASN A 69 -5.66 -10.57 -10.56
C ASN A 69 -6.42 -11.72 -9.89
N ALA A 70 -7.73 -11.83 -10.12
CA ALA A 70 -8.57 -12.86 -9.52
C ALA A 70 -8.05 -14.28 -9.83
N GLY A 71 -7.84 -15.07 -8.77
CA GLY A 71 -7.29 -16.43 -8.85
C GLY A 71 -5.80 -16.54 -9.11
N GLY A 72 -5.08 -15.45 -9.40
CA GLY A 72 -3.65 -15.42 -9.67
C GLY A 72 -2.83 -14.94 -8.48
N SER A 73 -2.95 -13.67 -8.16
CA SER A 73 -2.18 -12.97 -7.14
C SER A 73 -3.11 -12.30 -6.13
N PRO A 74 -2.74 -12.19 -4.83
CA PRO A 74 -3.47 -11.37 -3.88
C PRO A 74 -3.15 -9.88 -4.02
N TRP A 75 -2.18 -9.52 -4.87
CA TRP A 75 -1.68 -8.15 -5.03
C TRP A 75 -2.36 -7.41 -6.18
N ALA A 76 -2.58 -6.14 -5.96
CA ALA A 76 -2.86 -5.14 -6.97
C ALA A 76 -1.92 -3.93 -6.76
N ASN A 77 -1.89 -3.04 -7.74
CA ASN A 77 -1.07 -1.84 -7.67
C ASN A 77 -1.74 -0.63 -8.34
N SER A 78 -1.08 0.52 -8.31
CA SER A 78 -1.56 1.78 -8.90
C SER A 78 -1.28 1.92 -10.40
N ASN A 79 -0.73 0.91 -11.06
CA ASN A 79 -0.64 0.90 -12.52
C ASN A 79 -2.04 0.76 -13.11
N VAL A 80 -2.36 1.55 -14.12
CA VAL A 80 -3.72 1.54 -14.65
C VAL A 80 -3.77 1.64 -16.17
N TYR A 81 -4.72 0.90 -16.74
CA TYR A 81 -5.34 1.20 -18.00
C TYR A 81 -6.52 2.15 -17.73
N ALA A 82 -6.39 3.40 -18.17
CA ALA A 82 -7.43 4.41 -18.02
C ALA A 82 -8.07 4.74 -19.38
N LYS A 83 -9.38 5.06 -19.35
CA LYS A 83 -10.14 5.53 -20.51
C LYS A 83 -11.03 6.70 -20.10
N VAL A 84 -10.50 7.92 -20.14
CA VAL A 84 -11.19 9.13 -19.72
C VAL A 84 -11.63 9.94 -20.94
N CYS A 85 -12.91 10.29 -21.04
CA CYS A 85 -13.48 10.97 -22.20
C CYS A 85 -13.12 10.29 -23.55
N GLY A 86 -13.07 8.97 -23.58
CA GLY A 86 -12.70 8.18 -24.75
C GLY A 86 -11.19 8.09 -25.04
N VAL A 87 -10.36 8.86 -24.34
CA VAL A 87 -8.90 8.86 -24.48
C VAL A 87 -8.30 7.76 -23.61
N VAL A 88 -7.57 6.85 -24.25
CA VAL A 88 -6.82 5.76 -23.58
C VAL A 88 -5.48 6.26 -23.13
N LYS A 89 -5.14 5.99 -21.86
CA LYS A 89 -3.85 6.27 -21.23
C LYS A 89 -3.38 5.09 -20.38
N GLY A 90 -2.10 4.74 -20.48
CA GLY A 90 -1.43 3.85 -19.53
C GLY A 90 -0.67 4.65 -18.48
N SER A 91 -0.79 4.32 -17.20
CA SER A 91 0.04 4.88 -16.12
C SER A 91 0.85 3.77 -15.46
N SER A 92 2.15 4.02 -15.23
CA SER A 92 3.09 3.06 -14.65
C SER A 92 3.88 3.73 -13.53
N THR A 93 3.38 3.58 -12.31
CA THR A 93 3.98 4.11 -11.08
C THR A 93 4.62 3.02 -10.22
N VAL A 94 4.36 1.75 -10.58
CA VAL A 94 4.99 0.57 -9.99
C VAL A 94 5.70 -0.21 -11.09
N SER A 95 6.96 -0.58 -10.86
CA SER A 95 7.75 -1.36 -11.81
C SER A 95 8.75 -2.27 -11.07
N PRO A 96 9.17 -3.39 -11.68
CA PRO A 96 10.26 -4.17 -11.14
C PRO A 96 11.58 -3.37 -11.19
N ALA A 97 12.39 -3.51 -10.16
CA ALA A 97 13.72 -2.93 -10.06
C ALA A 97 14.68 -3.90 -9.35
N GLN A 98 15.99 -3.64 -9.41
CA GLN A 98 16.98 -4.46 -8.70
C GLN A 98 17.45 -3.76 -7.44
N ARG A 99 17.36 -4.43 -6.28
CA ARG A 99 17.87 -3.98 -4.98
C ARG A 99 18.29 -5.18 -4.14
N GLY A 100 19.37 -5.01 -3.41
CA GLY A 100 19.81 -6.04 -2.46
C GLY A 100 20.10 -7.42 -3.05
N GLY A 101 20.20 -7.53 -4.38
CA GLY A 101 20.44 -8.79 -5.10
C GLY A 101 19.16 -9.54 -5.53
N SER A 102 17.97 -8.92 -5.40
CA SER A 102 16.67 -9.45 -5.82
C SER A 102 15.89 -8.47 -6.69
N THR A 103 14.84 -8.94 -7.34
CA THR A 103 13.83 -8.10 -7.98
C THR A 103 12.88 -7.58 -6.91
N VAL A 104 12.63 -6.28 -6.90
CA VAL A 104 11.79 -5.60 -5.91
C VAL A 104 10.70 -4.79 -6.58
N ALA A 105 9.62 -4.48 -5.89
CA ALA A 105 8.65 -3.49 -6.36
C ALA A 105 9.20 -2.08 -6.13
N LYS A 106 9.38 -1.30 -7.20
CA LYS A 106 9.65 0.14 -7.17
C LYS A 106 8.32 0.87 -7.26
N CYS A 107 7.90 1.51 -6.17
CA CYS A 107 6.73 2.37 -6.06
C CYS A 107 7.19 3.83 -6.15
N GLU A 108 6.81 4.56 -7.19
CA GLU A 108 7.30 5.93 -7.45
C GLU A 108 6.14 6.89 -7.67
N ALA A 109 6.15 8.02 -6.97
CA ALA A 109 5.19 9.11 -7.22
C ALA A 109 5.54 9.81 -8.53
N LYS A 110 4.58 9.87 -9.47
CA LYS A 110 4.77 10.43 -10.81
C LYS A 110 3.69 11.43 -11.18
N MET A 111 4.09 12.45 -11.91
CA MET A 111 3.14 13.33 -12.60
C MET A 111 2.79 12.74 -13.96
N GLU A 112 1.55 12.32 -14.14
CA GLU A 112 1.02 11.86 -15.42
C GLU A 112 0.40 13.03 -16.18
N HIS A 113 0.89 13.27 -17.38
CA HIS A 113 0.41 14.33 -18.26
C HIS A 113 -0.45 13.74 -19.37
N VAL A 114 -1.66 14.24 -19.54
CA VAL A 114 -2.56 13.87 -20.64
C VAL A 114 -2.99 15.13 -21.36
N LYS A 115 -2.45 15.34 -22.56
CA LYS A 115 -2.77 16.51 -23.40
C LYS A 115 -3.31 16.03 -24.74
N ALA A 116 -4.58 16.30 -24.98
CA ALA A 116 -5.23 16.06 -26.28
C ALA A 116 -5.93 17.36 -26.68
N LEU A 117 -5.46 17.98 -27.74
CA LEU A 117 -5.88 19.32 -28.18
C LEU A 117 -7.42 19.41 -28.26
N GLY A 118 -7.98 20.39 -27.54
CA GLY A 118 -9.42 20.65 -27.49
C GLY A 118 -10.28 19.62 -26.76
N ILE A 119 -9.66 18.55 -26.19
CA ILE A 119 -10.38 17.43 -25.53
C ILE A 119 -9.97 17.28 -24.07
N VAL A 120 -8.67 17.10 -23.84
CA VAL A 120 -8.12 16.79 -22.49
C VAL A 120 -6.84 17.59 -22.28
N ASN A 121 -6.73 18.25 -21.13
CA ASN A 121 -5.49 18.83 -20.64
C ASN A 121 -5.43 18.59 -19.13
N MET A 122 -4.78 17.50 -18.72
CA MET A 122 -4.77 17.05 -17.34
C MET A 122 -3.34 16.78 -16.90
N ASP A 123 -3.01 17.25 -15.71
CA ASP A 123 -1.86 16.81 -14.93
C ASP A 123 -2.39 16.09 -13.69
N VAL A 124 -1.97 14.86 -13.48
CA VAL A 124 -2.42 14.02 -12.36
C VAL A 124 -1.21 13.51 -11.61
N LEU A 125 -1.10 13.82 -10.33
CA LEU A 125 -0.08 13.18 -9.48
C LEU A 125 -0.59 11.80 -9.05
N VAL A 126 0.15 10.77 -9.41
CA VAL A 126 -0.19 9.37 -9.06
C VAL A 126 0.89 8.79 -8.17
N ALA A 127 0.48 8.30 -7.01
CA ALA A 127 1.35 7.54 -6.10
C ALA A 127 1.69 6.17 -6.70
N GLY A 128 2.94 5.71 -6.56
CA GLY A 128 3.27 4.30 -6.71
C GLY A 128 2.82 3.54 -5.48
N THR A 129 1.86 2.63 -5.65
CA THR A 129 1.25 1.90 -4.53
C THR A 129 1.05 0.44 -4.89
N ILE A 130 1.38 -0.47 -3.97
CA ILE A 130 0.99 -1.88 -4.00
C ILE A 130 0.10 -2.19 -2.80
N PHE A 131 -0.87 -3.08 -2.97
CA PHE A 131 -1.78 -3.45 -1.88
C PHE A 131 -2.37 -4.85 -2.07
N LEU A 132 -2.82 -5.47 -0.98
CA LEU A 132 -3.62 -6.68 -1.05
C LEU A 132 -5.04 -6.34 -1.44
N GLY A 133 -5.50 -6.91 -2.57
CA GLY A 133 -6.82 -6.63 -3.12
C GLY A 133 -6.86 -6.66 -4.64
N GLN A 134 -7.73 -5.83 -5.23
CA GLN A 134 -7.90 -5.73 -6.69
C GLN A 134 -8.16 -4.28 -7.11
N LEU A 135 -7.62 -3.88 -8.26
CA LEU A 135 -7.97 -2.65 -8.96
C LEU A 135 -8.85 -2.96 -10.16
N TYR A 136 -9.99 -2.28 -10.30
CA TYR A 136 -10.94 -2.50 -11.41
C TYR A 136 -10.72 -1.49 -12.53
N GLU A 137 -10.48 -2.02 -13.72
CA GLU A 137 -10.21 -1.26 -14.94
C GLU A 137 -11.35 -1.37 -15.98
N PRO A 138 -11.45 -0.45 -16.93
CA PRO A 138 -10.65 0.76 -17.04
C PRO A 138 -11.01 1.81 -15.97
N VAL A 139 -10.03 2.61 -15.55
CA VAL A 139 -10.30 3.80 -14.74
C VAL A 139 -10.86 4.89 -15.65
N THR A 140 -12.04 5.39 -15.35
CA THR A 140 -12.78 6.32 -16.22
C THR A 140 -12.86 7.74 -15.66
N SER A 141 -12.44 7.95 -14.40
CA SER A 141 -12.47 9.25 -13.72
C SER A 141 -11.43 9.29 -12.60
N THR A 142 -10.96 10.47 -12.27
CA THR A 142 -10.19 10.73 -11.04
C THR A 142 -11.11 11.01 -9.84
N THR A 143 -12.42 11.20 -10.06
CA THR A 143 -13.39 11.34 -8.98
C THR A 143 -13.59 10.00 -8.29
N GLY A 144 -13.55 10.00 -6.96
CA GLY A 144 -13.69 8.77 -6.17
C GLY A 144 -12.55 7.79 -6.44
N ALA A 145 -11.30 8.24 -6.34
CA ALA A 145 -10.10 7.48 -6.68
C ALA A 145 -10.05 6.08 -6.06
N PHE A 146 -10.53 5.92 -4.83
CA PHE A 146 -10.57 4.63 -4.13
C PHE A 146 -11.74 3.73 -4.54
N SER A 147 -12.76 4.25 -5.22
CA SER A 147 -13.97 3.48 -5.58
C SER A 147 -13.73 2.37 -6.62
N LYS A 148 -12.54 2.28 -7.18
CA LYS A 148 -12.09 1.19 -8.07
C LYS A 148 -11.13 0.22 -7.40
N MET A 149 -10.76 0.48 -6.15
CA MET A 149 -9.82 -0.33 -5.38
C MET A 149 -10.60 -1.16 -4.36
N GLU A 150 -10.74 -2.45 -4.63
CA GLU A 150 -11.19 -3.41 -3.62
C GLU A 150 -9.99 -3.75 -2.73
N MET A 151 -10.02 -3.33 -1.46
CA MET A 151 -8.89 -3.48 -0.56
C MET A 151 -9.14 -4.49 0.54
N GLY A 152 -8.11 -5.30 0.77
CA GLY A 152 -8.09 -6.36 1.77
C GLY A 152 -8.54 -7.70 1.22
N ILE A 153 -8.00 -8.73 1.81
CA ILE A 153 -8.31 -10.14 1.49
C ILE A 153 -8.79 -10.86 2.75
N PRO A 154 -9.55 -11.98 2.61
CA PRO A 154 -9.94 -12.82 3.75
C PRO A 154 -8.72 -13.29 4.54
N TYR A 155 -8.74 -13.12 5.86
CA TYR A 155 -7.64 -13.46 6.73
C TYR A 155 -8.07 -13.57 8.19
N THR A 156 -7.71 -14.67 8.86
CA THR A 156 -8.16 -14.97 10.23
C THR A 156 -7.03 -15.18 11.23
N LYS A 157 -5.75 -15.08 10.78
CA LYS A 157 -4.60 -15.26 11.66
C LYS A 157 -4.25 -13.95 12.38
N ARG A 158 -3.43 -14.07 13.44
CA ARG A 158 -3.02 -12.95 14.30
C ARG A 158 -1.48 -12.83 14.32
N PRO A 159 -0.86 -12.25 13.26
CA PRO A 159 0.58 -12.04 13.22
C PRO A 159 1.00 -10.93 14.21
N LYS A 160 2.23 -11.00 14.71
CA LYS A 160 2.83 -9.98 15.58
C LYS A 160 3.40 -8.80 14.80
N ALA A 161 3.82 -9.03 13.54
CA ALA A 161 4.43 -8.03 12.70
C ALA A 161 4.18 -8.29 11.21
N LEU A 162 4.28 -7.24 10.38
CA LEU A 162 4.59 -7.34 8.97
C LEU A 162 6.11 -7.20 8.82
N VAL A 163 6.75 -8.14 8.13
CA VAL A 163 8.20 -8.15 7.95
C VAL A 163 8.52 -7.98 6.47
N PHE A 164 9.40 -7.05 6.13
CA PHE A 164 9.74 -6.75 4.73
C PHE A 164 11.13 -6.13 4.59
N ASP A 165 11.65 -6.15 3.37
CA ASP A 165 12.86 -5.45 2.97
C ASP A 165 12.46 -4.16 2.26
N TYR A 166 13.16 -3.04 2.50
CA TYR A 166 12.78 -1.77 1.88
C TYR A 166 13.92 -0.76 1.77
N GLU A 167 13.71 0.23 0.89
CA GLU A 167 14.51 1.44 0.75
C GLU A 167 13.57 2.62 0.45
N VAL A 168 13.86 3.78 0.98
CA VAL A 168 13.16 5.03 0.65
C VAL A 168 14.13 6.01 0.03
N VAL A 169 13.78 6.52 -1.15
CA VAL A 169 14.50 7.63 -1.80
C VAL A 169 13.61 8.86 -1.77
N MET A 170 14.03 9.83 -0.95
CA MET A 170 13.26 11.05 -0.70
C MET A 170 13.81 12.18 -1.58
N PRO A 171 12.97 12.88 -2.37
CA PRO A 171 13.35 14.10 -3.05
C PRO A 171 13.77 15.21 -2.08
N ALA A 172 14.53 16.19 -2.58
CA ALA A 172 14.99 17.32 -1.77
C ALA A 172 13.87 18.30 -1.40
N GLU A 173 12.79 18.30 -2.16
CA GLU A 173 11.64 19.20 -2.00
C GLU A 173 10.93 19.02 -0.65
N ASN A 174 10.60 20.14 0.00
CA ASN A 174 9.83 20.19 1.24
C ASN A 174 8.36 20.54 1.01
N THR A 175 7.86 20.35 -0.22
CA THR A 175 6.49 20.66 -0.60
C THR A 175 5.86 19.45 -1.28
N ARG A 176 4.54 19.41 -1.23
CA ARG A 176 3.73 18.42 -1.95
C ARG A 176 2.94 19.12 -3.05
N THR A 177 2.62 18.40 -4.06
CA THR A 177 1.74 18.86 -5.14
C THR A 177 0.38 18.18 -5.00
N ARG A 178 -0.71 18.95 -5.05
CA ARG A 178 -2.07 18.44 -5.33
C ARG A 178 -2.33 18.64 -6.82
N SER A 179 -2.63 17.56 -7.53
CA SER A 179 -2.95 17.60 -8.96
C SER A 179 -3.92 16.47 -9.32
N THR A 180 -5.21 16.82 -9.48
CA THR A 180 -6.31 15.86 -9.69
C THR A 180 -6.68 15.71 -11.18
N GLY A 181 -6.02 16.43 -12.06
CA GLY A 181 -6.27 16.44 -13.50
C GLY A 181 -7.21 17.54 -13.96
N PHE A 182 -8.31 17.77 -13.29
CA PHE A 182 -9.31 18.77 -13.66
C PHE A 182 -9.23 20.06 -12.84
N SER A 183 -8.58 20.02 -11.69
CA SER A 183 -8.37 21.19 -10.84
C SER A 183 -7.03 21.85 -11.14
N LYS A 184 -6.92 23.14 -10.81
CA LYS A 184 -5.65 23.86 -10.86
C LYS A 184 -4.64 23.19 -9.94
N LYS A 185 -3.42 22.95 -10.45
CA LYS A 185 -2.29 22.43 -9.67
C LYS A 185 -2.00 23.33 -8.46
N GLN A 186 -1.84 22.74 -7.28
CA GLN A 186 -1.59 23.44 -6.03
C GLN A 186 -0.30 22.93 -5.39
N THR A 187 0.51 23.83 -4.85
CA THR A 187 1.65 23.50 -4.00
C THR A 187 1.20 23.57 -2.54
N LEU A 188 1.41 22.49 -1.80
CA LEU A 188 1.06 22.38 -0.39
C LEU A 188 2.36 22.34 0.45
N PRO A 189 2.36 23.01 1.62
CA PRO A 189 3.52 22.99 2.51
C PRO A 189 3.70 21.60 3.15
N GLY A 190 4.93 21.35 3.61
CA GLY A 190 5.31 20.14 4.34
C GLY A 190 5.80 19.03 3.43
N ARG A 191 6.76 18.27 3.94
CA ARG A 191 7.36 17.12 3.27
C ARG A 191 6.36 15.98 3.16
N ASP A 192 6.40 15.27 2.05
CA ASP A 192 5.67 14.02 1.88
C ASP A 192 6.34 12.86 2.62
N ASN A 193 5.65 11.74 2.72
CA ASN A 193 6.15 10.53 3.35
C ASN A 193 5.79 9.32 2.49
N ALA A 194 6.71 8.39 2.36
CA ALA A 194 6.33 7.03 2.00
C ALA A 194 5.64 6.35 3.18
N GLU A 195 4.78 5.37 2.92
CA GLU A 195 3.96 4.73 3.96
C GLU A 195 3.86 3.22 3.73
N VAL A 196 4.00 2.44 4.81
CA VAL A 196 3.65 1.01 4.82
C VAL A 196 2.69 0.76 5.98
N TYR A 197 1.64 -0.02 5.73
CA TYR A 197 0.76 -0.45 6.79
C TYR A 197 0.20 -1.86 6.59
N VAL A 198 -0.16 -2.45 7.72
CA VAL A 198 -0.99 -3.64 7.85
C VAL A 198 -2.13 -3.34 8.81
N LEU A 199 -3.37 -3.57 8.37
CA LEU A 199 -4.57 -3.37 9.15
C LEU A 199 -5.36 -4.66 9.19
N LEU A 200 -5.68 -5.13 10.38
CA LEU A 200 -6.55 -6.28 10.58
C LEU A 200 -7.94 -5.78 10.93
N GLN A 201 -8.95 -6.29 10.24
CA GLN A 201 -10.34 -5.87 10.39
C GLN A 201 -11.26 -7.07 10.64
N ARG A 202 -12.25 -6.90 11.49
CA ARG A 202 -13.42 -7.77 11.55
C ARG A 202 -14.55 -7.08 10.79
N ARG A 203 -14.87 -7.58 9.58
CA ARG A 203 -15.89 -7.04 8.67
C ARG A 203 -17.19 -7.82 8.77
N TRP A 204 -18.30 -7.13 8.56
CA TRP A 204 -19.63 -7.71 8.34
C TRP A 204 -20.43 -6.84 7.38
N GLU A 205 -21.46 -7.42 6.81
CA GLU A 205 -22.41 -6.75 5.91
C GLU A 205 -23.78 -6.69 6.55
N ASP A 206 -24.49 -5.58 6.42
CA ASP A 206 -25.88 -5.45 6.83
C ASP A 206 -26.84 -5.92 5.72
N GLU A 207 -28.14 -6.01 6.03
CA GLU A 207 -29.18 -6.44 5.09
C GLU A 207 -29.30 -5.55 3.84
N LYS A 208 -28.86 -4.30 3.94
CA LYS A 208 -28.86 -3.34 2.82
C LYS A 208 -27.64 -3.51 1.92
N GLY A 209 -26.63 -4.23 2.35
CA GLY A 209 -25.37 -4.45 1.63
C GLY A 209 -24.29 -3.42 1.96
N ASN A 210 -24.42 -2.69 3.07
CA ASN A 210 -23.36 -1.84 3.58
C ASN A 210 -22.33 -2.69 4.33
N ILE A 211 -21.04 -2.39 4.15
CA ILE A 211 -19.96 -3.11 4.84
C ILE A 211 -19.42 -2.26 5.97
N TYR A 212 -19.42 -2.82 7.16
CA TYR A 212 -18.85 -2.25 8.38
C TYR A 212 -17.62 -3.03 8.81
N ALA A 213 -16.74 -2.38 9.55
CA ALA A 213 -15.59 -3.01 10.17
C ALA A 213 -15.32 -2.48 11.57
N LYS A 214 -14.74 -3.33 12.41
CA LYS A 214 -13.96 -2.92 13.58
C LYS A 214 -12.49 -3.22 13.36
N ARG A 215 -11.63 -2.29 13.75
CA ARG A 215 -10.19 -2.42 13.66
C ARG A 215 -9.68 -3.37 14.76
N VAL A 216 -9.15 -4.53 14.35
CA VAL A 216 -8.60 -5.56 15.25
C VAL A 216 -7.13 -5.32 15.56
N GLY A 217 -6.36 -4.94 14.54
CA GLY A 217 -4.93 -4.71 14.70
C GLY A 217 -4.40 -3.65 13.73
N THR A 218 -3.36 -2.94 14.15
CA THR A 218 -2.76 -1.83 13.39
C THR A 218 -1.24 -1.90 13.48
N GLY A 219 -0.57 -2.05 12.34
CA GLY A 219 0.82 -1.70 12.13
C GLY A 219 0.88 -0.65 11.03
N ARG A 220 1.47 0.52 11.30
CA ARG A 220 1.51 1.62 10.32
C ARG A 220 2.71 2.52 10.57
N GLU A 221 3.53 2.71 9.54
CA GLU A 221 4.71 3.57 9.58
C GLU A 221 4.74 4.52 8.40
N ARG A 222 5.29 5.72 8.63
CA ARG A 222 5.57 6.75 7.64
C ARG A 222 7.04 7.11 7.65
N TYR A 223 7.59 7.28 6.48
CA TYR A 223 9.01 7.55 6.27
C TYR A 223 9.17 8.94 5.65
N ASP A 224 9.75 9.89 6.40
CA ASP A 224 9.92 11.31 6.05
C ASP A 224 11.34 11.65 5.57
N ARG A 225 12.18 10.63 5.38
CA ARG A 225 13.58 10.76 4.96
C ARG A 225 14.01 9.56 4.13
N SER A 226 15.12 9.72 3.40
CA SER A 226 15.75 8.60 2.71
C SER A 226 16.27 7.57 3.72
N ILE A 227 16.05 6.30 3.40
CA ILE A 227 16.45 5.13 4.19
C ILE A 227 17.17 4.20 3.22
N ALA A 228 18.41 3.82 3.54
CA ALA A 228 19.17 2.85 2.76
C ALA A 228 18.51 1.46 2.82
N TRP A 229 18.82 0.60 1.84
CA TRP A 229 18.30 -0.76 1.79
C TRP A 229 18.39 -1.48 3.14
N THR A 230 17.25 -1.74 3.72
CA THR A 230 17.09 -2.35 5.04
C THR A 230 16.37 -3.68 4.88
N ARG A 231 16.95 -4.74 5.42
CA ARG A 231 16.38 -6.10 5.35
C ARG A 231 15.65 -6.47 6.63
N LYS A 232 14.58 -7.24 6.48
CA LYS A 232 13.79 -7.83 7.58
C LYS A 232 13.35 -6.78 8.60
N HIS A 233 12.92 -5.61 8.11
CA HIS A 233 12.28 -4.63 8.96
C HIS A 233 10.99 -5.22 9.54
N GLU A 234 10.83 -5.13 10.85
CA GLU A 234 9.66 -5.60 11.55
C GLU A 234 8.74 -4.43 11.89
N LEU A 235 7.60 -4.34 11.20
CA LEU A 235 6.52 -3.40 11.52
C LEU A 235 5.57 -4.07 12.51
N PRO A 236 5.58 -3.72 13.81
CA PRO A 236 4.77 -4.40 14.81
C PRO A 236 3.28 -4.15 14.61
N ILE A 237 2.46 -5.17 14.87
CA ILE A 237 1.00 -5.07 14.84
C ILE A 237 0.48 -4.95 16.26
N HIS A 238 -0.15 -3.84 16.56
CA HIS A 238 -0.76 -3.55 17.84
C HIS A 238 -2.26 -3.86 17.78
N TYR A 239 -2.71 -4.70 18.69
CA TYR A 239 -4.09 -5.18 18.77
C TYR A 239 -4.95 -4.32 19.68
N GLY A 240 -6.27 -4.26 19.40
CA GLY A 240 -7.24 -3.47 20.12
C GLY A 240 -7.14 -1.97 19.88
N ASP A 241 -7.68 -1.18 20.79
CA ASP A 241 -7.67 0.28 20.75
C ASP A 241 -6.29 0.84 21.12
N ILE A 242 -5.63 1.46 20.14
CA ILE A 242 -4.28 2.04 20.28
C ILE A 242 -4.31 3.54 20.57
N THR A 243 -5.46 4.20 20.63
CA THR A 243 -5.56 5.66 20.69
C THR A 243 -4.91 6.28 21.94
N LYS A 244 -4.81 5.50 23.03
CA LYS A 244 -4.17 5.92 24.30
C LYS A 244 -2.71 5.48 24.42
N LYS A 245 -2.14 4.84 23.40
CA LYS A 245 -0.74 4.39 23.42
C LYS A 245 0.21 5.54 23.08
N ALA A 246 1.36 5.60 23.72
CA ALA A 246 2.34 6.68 23.52
C ALA A 246 2.84 6.83 22.08
N PHE A 247 2.88 5.75 21.32
CA PHE A 247 3.29 5.75 19.92
C PHE A 247 2.18 6.19 18.93
N TYR A 248 0.92 6.27 19.39
CA TYR A 248 -0.21 6.60 18.51
C TYR A 248 -0.04 7.96 17.85
N LYS A 249 -0.37 8.00 16.55
CA LYS A 249 -0.44 9.22 15.77
C LYS A 249 -1.84 9.31 15.12
N PRO A 250 -2.41 10.52 14.94
CA PRO A 250 -3.76 10.69 14.36
C PRO A 250 -3.97 9.99 13.02
N TRP A 251 -2.91 9.88 12.21
CA TRP A 251 -2.97 9.17 10.92
C TRP A 251 -3.03 7.64 11.04
N MET A 252 -2.83 7.06 12.23
CA MET A 252 -3.05 5.62 12.51
C MET A 252 -4.52 5.29 12.81
N GLY A 253 -5.38 6.31 12.89
CA GLY A 253 -6.79 6.18 13.24
C GLY A 253 -7.61 5.38 12.25
N LEU A 254 -8.90 5.27 12.54
CA LEU A 254 -9.88 4.54 11.72
C LEU A 254 -10.06 5.21 10.35
N LEU A 255 -10.42 4.41 9.37
CA LEU A 255 -10.62 4.82 7.98
C LEU A 255 -12.13 4.77 7.66
N ASP A 256 -12.75 5.94 7.60
CA ASP A 256 -14.16 6.10 7.27
C ASP A 256 -14.40 7.37 6.45
N GLY A 257 -15.60 7.54 5.92
CA GLY A 257 -15.97 8.67 5.08
C GLY A 257 -15.12 8.73 3.81
N GLU A 258 -14.50 9.86 3.52
CA GLU A 258 -13.67 10.07 2.34
C GLU A 258 -12.38 9.23 2.34
N LYS A 259 -11.97 8.71 3.50
CA LYS A 259 -10.80 7.84 3.66
C LYS A 259 -11.15 6.34 3.60
N ALA A 260 -12.43 6.01 3.47
CA ALA A 260 -12.87 4.62 3.43
C ALA A 260 -12.28 3.90 2.21
N TYR A 261 -11.79 2.70 2.43
CA TYR A 261 -11.53 1.76 1.34
C TYR A 261 -12.81 1.06 0.93
N TYR A 262 -12.80 0.45 -0.25
CA TYR A 262 -13.96 -0.23 -0.80
C TYR A 262 -13.76 -1.74 -0.73
N ALA A 263 -14.87 -2.45 -0.60
CA ALA A 263 -14.92 -3.90 -0.72
C ALA A 263 -16.18 -4.31 -1.47
N ARG A 264 -16.18 -5.51 -2.03
CA ARG A 264 -17.32 -6.07 -2.73
C ARG A 264 -18.28 -6.68 -1.74
N ASN A 265 -19.55 -6.25 -1.78
CA ASN A 265 -20.60 -6.83 -0.96
C ASN A 265 -21.18 -8.12 -1.58
N SER A 266 -22.06 -8.80 -0.87
CA SER A 266 -22.73 -10.04 -1.31
C SER A 266 -23.52 -9.90 -2.62
N LYS A 267 -23.92 -8.65 -2.97
CA LYS A 267 -24.60 -8.32 -4.23
C LYS A 267 -23.62 -8.02 -5.37
N GLY A 268 -22.32 -8.21 -5.15
CA GLY A 268 -21.27 -7.97 -6.14
C GLY A 268 -20.94 -6.49 -6.39
N LYS A 269 -21.45 -5.56 -5.56
CA LYS A 269 -21.22 -4.13 -5.70
C LYS A 269 -20.05 -3.68 -4.83
N LEU A 270 -19.16 -2.85 -5.37
CA LEU A 270 -18.13 -2.16 -4.58
C LEU A 270 -18.80 -1.06 -3.73
N VAL A 271 -18.62 -1.15 -2.44
CA VAL A 271 -19.15 -0.20 -1.44
C VAL A 271 -18.04 0.20 -0.47
N PRO A 272 -18.11 1.38 0.16
CA PRO A 272 -17.15 1.76 1.18
C PRO A 272 -17.22 0.82 2.37
N VAL A 273 -16.07 0.57 3.01
CA VAL A 273 -15.96 -0.14 4.29
C VAL A 273 -15.91 0.90 5.40
N HIS A 274 -16.95 0.93 6.24
CA HIS A 274 -17.07 1.86 7.35
C HIS A 274 -16.39 1.30 8.60
N GLU A 275 -15.21 1.83 8.95
CA GLU A 275 -14.59 1.50 10.23
C GLU A 275 -15.25 2.27 11.38
N ILE A 276 -16.13 1.61 12.11
CA ILE A 276 -16.97 2.23 13.15
C ILE A 276 -16.41 2.13 14.57
N GLY A 277 -15.21 1.58 14.74
CA GLY A 277 -14.58 1.47 16.06
C GLY A 277 -13.40 0.51 16.08
N TRP A 278 -12.82 0.40 17.25
CA TRP A 278 -11.78 -0.58 17.58
C TRP A 278 -12.43 -1.83 18.16
N ASP A 279 -11.87 -2.98 17.88
CA ASP A 279 -12.27 -4.25 18.46
C ASP A 279 -11.49 -4.53 19.75
N THR A 280 -11.79 -5.63 20.42
CA THR A 280 -11.01 -6.09 21.55
C THR A 280 -9.63 -6.61 21.09
N ASP A 281 -8.67 -6.60 22.00
CA ASP A 281 -7.29 -7.01 21.70
C ASP A 281 -7.14 -8.52 21.42
N ASP A 282 -8.13 -9.35 21.79
CA ASP A 282 -8.21 -10.79 21.51
C ASP A 282 -9.07 -11.14 20.30
N ALA A 283 -9.73 -10.16 19.67
CA ALA A 283 -10.62 -10.41 18.53
C ALA A 283 -9.93 -11.10 17.35
N THR A 284 -10.64 -12.00 16.69
CA THR A 284 -10.18 -12.65 15.46
C THR A 284 -10.56 -11.79 14.25
N PRO A 285 -9.60 -11.41 13.40
CA PRO A 285 -9.90 -10.68 12.17
C PRO A 285 -10.61 -11.57 11.16
N THR A 286 -11.31 -10.97 10.22
CA THR A 286 -11.86 -11.62 9.02
C THR A 286 -11.13 -11.21 7.76
N HIS A 287 -10.44 -10.06 7.79
CA HIS A 287 -9.72 -9.49 6.65
C HIS A 287 -8.39 -8.85 7.09
N VAL A 288 -7.43 -8.84 6.17
CA VAL A 288 -6.19 -8.08 6.28
C VAL A 288 -6.03 -7.14 5.09
N LEU A 289 -5.61 -5.91 5.37
CA LEU A 289 -5.14 -4.95 4.39
C LEU A 289 -3.63 -4.80 4.60
N VAL A 290 -2.87 -4.90 3.51
CA VAL A 290 -1.46 -4.49 3.46
C VAL A 290 -1.33 -3.49 2.34
N MET A 291 -0.67 -2.38 2.57
CA MET A 291 -0.35 -1.39 1.55
C MET A 291 1.06 -0.86 1.75
N ALA A 292 1.76 -0.68 0.65
CA ALA A 292 3.01 0.09 0.59
C ALA A 292 2.88 1.14 -0.51
N SER A 293 3.14 2.40 -0.18
CA SER A 293 2.92 3.54 -1.07
C SER A 293 4.08 4.53 -1.02
N SER A 294 4.40 5.11 -2.16
CA SER A 294 5.38 6.20 -2.26
C SER A 294 4.90 7.52 -1.67
N THR A 295 3.58 7.68 -1.41
CA THR A 295 3.02 8.87 -0.78
C THR A 295 2.05 8.47 0.32
N CYS A 296 1.65 9.41 1.16
CA CYS A 296 0.69 9.15 2.23
C CYS A 296 -0.49 10.12 2.20
N GLY A 297 -1.64 9.67 2.70
CA GLY A 297 -2.81 10.51 2.91
C GLY A 297 -3.78 10.52 1.74
N GLU A 298 -4.15 11.72 1.25
CA GLU A 298 -5.17 11.89 0.23
C GLU A 298 -4.66 11.54 -1.17
N ALA A 299 -5.56 11.02 -2.00
CA ALA A 299 -5.27 10.76 -3.41
C ALA A 299 -4.83 12.02 -4.17
N PHE A 300 -3.96 11.86 -5.14
CA PHE A 300 -3.44 12.93 -6.01
C PHE A 300 -2.65 14.04 -5.29
N ILE A 301 -2.17 13.74 -4.09
CA ILE A 301 -1.26 14.60 -3.31
C ILE A 301 0.02 13.84 -3.07
N GLY A 302 1.16 14.49 -3.37
CA GLY A 302 2.47 13.89 -3.12
C GLY A 302 3.63 14.73 -3.63
N THR A 303 4.84 14.22 -3.48
CA THR A 303 6.06 14.81 -4.05
C THR A 303 6.56 13.91 -5.18
N GLU A 304 6.62 14.44 -6.40
CA GLU A 304 7.10 13.70 -7.56
C GLU A 304 8.53 13.18 -7.32
N GLY A 305 8.80 11.93 -7.72
CA GLY A 305 10.08 11.27 -7.53
C GLY A 305 10.27 10.59 -6.17
N LEU A 306 9.36 10.81 -5.18
CA LEU A 306 9.41 10.03 -3.94
C LEU A 306 9.20 8.55 -4.28
N THR A 307 10.18 7.73 -3.88
CA THR A 307 10.23 6.32 -4.26
C THR A 307 10.38 5.43 -3.03
N LEU A 308 9.53 4.40 -2.96
CA LEU A 308 9.62 3.29 -2.03
C LEU A 308 9.95 2.03 -2.82
N TYR A 309 11.08 1.39 -2.50
CA TYR A 309 11.37 0.02 -2.94
C TYR A 309 10.98 -0.94 -1.83
N ILE A 310 10.31 -2.04 -2.17
CA ILE A 310 9.86 -3.01 -1.17
C ILE A 310 9.91 -4.44 -1.72
N ASP A 311 10.23 -5.39 -0.84
CA ASP A 311 10.44 -6.80 -1.17
C ASP A 311 10.20 -7.69 0.05
N ASN A 312 10.10 -9.00 -0.18
CA ASN A 312 10.07 -10.04 0.87
C ASN A 312 9.02 -9.78 1.95
N ILE A 313 7.79 -9.45 1.54
CA ILE A 313 6.70 -9.12 2.47
C ILE A 313 6.12 -10.40 3.09
N ASN A 314 6.24 -10.51 4.41
CA ASN A 314 5.85 -11.68 5.20
C ASN A 314 5.02 -11.28 6.42
N PHE A 315 4.17 -12.19 6.90
CA PHE A 315 3.62 -12.10 8.25
C PHE A 315 4.57 -12.77 9.25
N GLY A 316 4.85 -12.10 10.37
CA GLY A 316 5.67 -12.60 11.47
C GLY A 316 4.81 -13.05 12.67
N PHE A 317 5.06 -14.26 13.20
CA PHE A 317 4.32 -14.88 14.32
C PHE A 317 5.20 -15.16 15.54
#